data_a0bb49caf92a26faeddd9d7f1161f843
#
_entry.id   a0bb49caf92a26faeddd9d7f1161f843
#
_cell.length_a   1.000
_cell.length_b   1.000
_cell.length_c   1.000
_cell.angle_alpha   90.00
_cell.angle_beta   90.00
_cell.angle_gamma   90.00
#
_symmetry.space_group_name_H-M   'P 1'
#
loop_
_entity.id
_entity.type
_entity.pdbx_description
1 polymer ?
#
loop_
_entity_poly.entity_id
_entity_poly.type
_entity_poly.pdbx_seq_one_letter_code
_entity_poly.pdbx_strand_id
1 'polypeptide(L)'
;CNEEGETFSCSSDSTINITEDKWYKVDDKEVKLSYTNSGDITIAAVTRDKSGNYKSTDKNYSLYKIIFSRGTADTIGGQTNDIKKLCLVNKDETCTITSPIIKKAGYNVVGWNTDSNAMTSTWSQNTSKNINKSETYFPIVKLKTYTIKYNANGGSGAPSNQVKEHNKNITLSTSKPIRTGYTFVNWNTSSAGNGTSYSAGATYSGNSDITMYAQWRRNRVIINFSVNGGTLISTAAYSVDANGIVTQNGSNLHSMYYNDTIMSTGLPNYNNSSYLNIMRNGYEGVSGAEWKCLSGNCTKQTYSQDTNTYKASDFCDASKTDCTITLGVNWTEVSTKTMYINANIGLNCRSGSGTSYSIVTAYACGVPVKVRTKLVNDWWYEVDDKCYMSKGGTGSDGNWKDYLVDSRSKLTCPTSSGGSGGSGGDSSEGKLLNCTCNEDADCGVAGGNLINLYCDTNMKSGKTEKEGKYMCAWKNKYKPNVTHWCWTR
;
A
#
# COMPACT_ATOMS: atom_id res chain seq x y z
N CYS A 1 -35.40 -62.84 22.57
CA CYS A 1 -36.34 -63.81 23.17
C CYS A 1 -36.41 -63.53 24.65
N ASN A 2 -37.61 -63.35 25.18
CA ASN A 2 -37.88 -63.22 26.63
C ASN A 2 -38.42 -64.53 27.13
N GLU A 3 -37.97 -64.97 28.26
CA GLU A 3 -38.53 -66.06 29.00
C GLU A 3 -39.52 -65.46 29.99
N GLU A 4 -40.84 -65.45 29.62
CA GLU A 4 -41.91 -65.11 30.55
C GLU A 4 -42.64 -66.39 30.89
N GLY A 5 -42.36 -66.93 32.04
CA GLY A 5 -43.00 -68.19 32.52
C GLY A 5 -42.60 -69.37 31.63
N GLU A 6 -43.60 -70.14 31.21
CA GLU A 6 -43.40 -71.33 30.38
C GLU A 6 -43.51 -71.06 28.86
N THR A 7 -43.60 -69.79 28.43
CA THR A 7 -43.68 -69.44 27.01
C THR A 7 -42.44 -68.70 26.50
N PHE A 8 -42.00 -69.14 25.36
CA PHE A 8 -40.82 -68.57 24.72
C PHE A 8 -41.25 -67.68 23.55
N SER A 9 -41.12 -66.38 23.70
CA SER A 9 -41.39 -65.46 22.58
C SER A 9 -40.03 -64.80 22.15
N CYS A 10 -39.73 -64.92 20.89
CA CYS A 10 -38.54 -64.23 20.33
C CYS A 10 -39.02 -63.02 19.52
N SER A 11 -38.61 -61.86 19.93
CA SER A 11 -38.58 -60.66 19.05
C SER A 11 -37.28 -60.60 18.29
N SER A 12 -37.27 -60.01 17.13
CA SER A 12 -36.08 -59.85 16.27
C SER A 12 -34.86 -59.17 16.95
N ASP A 13 -35.10 -58.58 18.13
CA ASP A 13 -34.07 -57.75 18.83
C ASP A 13 -33.51 -58.42 20.09
N SER A 14 -33.90 -59.65 20.40
CA SER A 14 -33.51 -60.35 21.64
C SER A 14 -32.24 -61.19 21.44
N THR A 15 -31.32 -61.15 22.43
CA THR A 15 -30.17 -62.03 22.51
C THR A 15 -30.60 -63.37 23.12
N ILE A 16 -30.53 -64.44 22.36
CA ILE A 16 -30.78 -65.78 22.90
C ILE A 16 -29.50 -66.29 23.51
N ASN A 17 -29.45 -66.46 24.81
CA ASN A 17 -28.45 -67.29 25.46
C ASN A 17 -28.98 -68.72 25.49
N ILE A 18 -28.56 -69.52 24.54
CA ILE A 18 -28.85 -70.95 24.52
C ILE A 18 -27.83 -71.63 25.43
N THR A 19 -28.31 -72.12 26.57
CA THR A 19 -27.51 -72.99 27.42
C THR A 19 -27.80 -74.45 27.04
N GLU A 20 -26.75 -75.24 26.83
CA GLU A 20 -26.88 -76.68 26.62
C GLU A 20 -27.67 -77.31 27.78
N ASP A 21 -28.52 -78.21 27.41
CA ASP A 21 -29.37 -79.01 28.33
C ASP A 21 -30.61 -78.35 28.92
N LYS A 22 -31.02 -77.15 28.49
CA LYS A 22 -32.27 -76.53 28.91
C LYS A 22 -33.41 -76.86 27.94
N TRP A 23 -34.62 -77.27 28.49
CA TRP A 23 -35.81 -77.45 27.71
C TRP A 23 -36.54 -76.13 27.59
N TYR A 24 -36.99 -75.83 26.38
CA TYR A 24 -37.75 -74.63 26.07
C TYR A 24 -39.15 -75.02 25.55
N LYS A 25 -40.15 -74.24 25.88
CA LYS A 25 -41.48 -74.46 25.40
C LYS A 25 -41.74 -73.64 24.13
N VAL A 26 -42.06 -74.27 23.03
CA VAL A 26 -42.38 -73.71 21.74
C VAL A 26 -43.65 -74.31 21.23
N ASP A 27 -44.72 -73.56 21.02
CA ASP A 27 -46.04 -74.05 20.52
C ASP A 27 -46.52 -75.27 21.25
N ASP A 28 -46.68 -75.14 22.58
CA ASP A 28 -47.13 -76.24 23.46
C ASP A 28 -46.29 -77.53 23.48
N LYS A 29 -45.10 -77.49 22.90
CA LYS A 29 -44.13 -78.59 22.93
C LYS A 29 -42.88 -78.16 23.70
N GLU A 30 -42.28 -79.07 24.48
CA GLU A 30 -41.00 -78.86 25.05
C GLU A 30 -39.90 -79.14 24.00
N VAL A 31 -39.00 -78.25 23.80
CA VAL A 31 -37.92 -78.37 22.78
C VAL A 31 -36.56 -78.23 23.48
N LYS A 32 -35.72 -79.21 23.29
CA LYS A 32 -34.31 -79.13 23.68
C LYS A 32 -33.46 -78.68 22.46
N LEU A 33 -32.74 -77.62 22.63
CA LEU A 33 -31.92 -77.06 21.56
C LEU A 33 -30.45 -77.51 21.76
N SER A 34 -29.90 -78.23 20.79
CA SER A 34 -28.45 -78.47 20.72
C SER A 34 -27.85 -77.69 19.53
N TYR A 35 -26.67 -77.16 19.69
CA TYR A 35 -26.01 -76.47 18.59
C TYR A 35 -24.59 -76.96 18.38
N THR A 36 -24.13 -77.07 17.14
CA THR A 36 -22.77 -77.38 16.75
C THR A 36 -22.12 -76.11 16.17
N ASN A 37 -20.86 -75.90 16.54
CA ASN A 37 -20.12 -74.66 16.37
C ASN A 37 -19.42 -74.55 14.99
N SER A 38 -20.13 -74.72 13.88
CA SER A 38 -19.53 -74.56 12.54
C SER A 38 -20.49 -73.87 11.57
N GLY A 39 -20.41 -72.53 11.52
CA GLY A 39 -21.00 -71.73 10.43
C GLY A 39 -22.50 -71.60 10.44
N ASP A 40 -23.22 -72.62 10.17
CA ASP A 40 -24.69 -72.69 10.32
C ASP A 40 -25.03 -73.45 11.57
N ILE A 41 -25.74 -72.79 12.49
CA ILE A 41 -26.19 -73.44 13.71
C ILE A 41 -27.44 -74.29 13.34
N THR A 42 -27.23 -75.57 13.24
CA THR A 42 -28.36 -76.51 13.11
C THR A 42 -28.90 -76.82 14.49
N ILE A 43 -30.12 -76.43 14.75
CA ILE A 43 -30.82 -76.76 16.02
C ILE A 43 -31.66 -77.99 15.78
N ALA A 44 -31.28 -79.10 16.37
CA ALA A 44 -32.11 -80.28 16.43
C ALA A 44 -33.12 -80.12 17.58
N ALA A 45 -34.35 -80.11 17.28
CA ALA A 45 -35.41 -80.01 18.28
C ALA A 45 -35.91 -81.41 18.67
N VAL A 46 -35.79 -81.76 19.93
CA VAL A 46 -36.39 -82.94 20.53
C VAL A 46 -37.64 -82.48 21.28
N THR A 47 -38.79 -82.98 20.95
CA THR A 47 -40.04 -82.66 21.65
C THR A 47 -40.37 -83.81 22.65
N ARG A 48 -40.85 -83.42 23.81
CA ARG A 48 -41.39 -84.33 24.86
C ARG A 48 -42.88 -84.11 25.00
N ASP A 49 -43.61 -85.24 25.00
CA ASP A 49 -45.06 -85.18 25.29
C ASP A 49 -45.33 -85.06 26.81
N LYS A 50 -46.58 -84.83 27.17
CA LYS A 50 -47.01 -84.71 28.58
C LYS A 50 -46.78 -85.96 29.42
N SER A 51 -46.52 -87.09 28.77
CA SER A 51 -46.18 -88.36 29.41
C SER A 51 -44.68 -88.61 29.57
N GLY A 52 -43.85 -87.64 29.15
CA GLY A 52 -42.39 -87.73 29.24
C GLY A 52 -41.72 -88.45 28.09
N ASN A 53 -42.44 -88.89 27.05
CA ASN A 53 -41.92 -89.58 25.89
C ASN A 53 -41.26 -88.61 24.92
N TYR A 54 -40.06 -88.90 24.48
CA TYR A 54 -39.31 -88.08 23.54
C TYR A 54 -39.65 -88.39 22.10
N LYS A 55 -39.99 -87.43 21.30
CA LYS A 55 -40.14 -87.56 19.86
C LYS A 55 -39.17 -86.56 19.20
N SER A 56 -38.16 -87.09 18.50
CA SER A 56 -37.38 -86.28 17.64
C SER A 56 -38.22 -85.80 16.48
N THR A 57 -38.43 -84.50 16.33
CA THR A 57 -38.95 -83.95 15.10
C THR A 57 -37.74 -83.49 14.32
N ASP A 58 -37.43 -84.09 13.19
CA ASP A 58 -36.32 -83.72 12.29
C ASP A 58 -36.57 -82.39 11.62
N LYS A 59 -36.99 -81.44 12.42
CA LYS A 59 -37.02 -80.06 11.92
C LYS A 59 -35.67 -79.40 12.17
N ASN A 60 -34.89 -79.29 11.10
CA ASN A 60 -33.65 -78.53 11.10
C ASN A 60 -34.01 -77.07 11.03
N TYR A 61 -33.43 -76.31 11.96
CA TYR A 61 -33.50 -74.82 11.98
C TYR A 61 -32.12 -74.26 11.67
N SER A 62 -32.09 -73.16 10.97
CA SER A 62 -30.89 -72.37 10.78
C SER A 62 -30.93 -71.18 11.72
N LEU A 63 -29.88 -70.96 12.49
CA LEU A 63 -29.67 -69.76 13.32
C LEU A 63 -28.62 -68.86 12.70
N TYR A 64 -29.04 -67.74 12.15
CA TYR A 64 -28.13 -66.78 11.61
C TYR A 64 -27.81 -65.71 12.65
N LYS A 65 -26.51 -65.43 12.89
CA LYS A 65 -26.02 -64.40 13.78
C LYS A 65 -25.50 -63.21 12.95
N ILE A 66 -26.21 -62.12 13.04
CA ILE A 66 -25.83 -60.89 12.36
C ILE A 66 -25.24 -59.93 13.39
N ILE A 67 -24.02 -59.47 13.14
CA ILE A 67 -23.35 -58.50 13.98
C ILE A 67 -23.26 -57.22 13.18
N PHE A 68 -23.81 -56.15 13.70
CA PHE A 68 -23.51 -54.79 13.22
C PHE A 68 -22.45 -54.22 14.13
N SER A 69 -21.23 -54.25 13.67
CA SER A 69 -20.10 -53.66 14.41
C SER A 69 -20.25 -52.15 14.46
N ARG A 70 -20.01 -51.56 15.61
CA ARG A 70 -19.92 -50.11 15.73
C ARG A 70 -18.73 -49.55 14.94
N GLY A 71 -17.65 -50.30 14.90
CA GLY A 71 -16.43 -49.87 14.20
C GLY A 71 -16.00 -48.49 14.63
N THR A 72 -15.86 -47.56 13.65
CA THR A 72 -15.47 -46.17 13.89
C THR A 72 -16.67 -45.24 14.03
N ALA A 73 -17.93 -45.72 13.99
CA ALA A 73 -19.09 -44.88 14.19
C ALA A 73 -19.21 -44.39 15.64
N ASP A 74 -19.83 -43.22 15.85
CA ASP A 74 -20.12 -42.73 17.20
C ASP A 74 -21.22 -43.60 17.85
N THR A 75 -22.32 -43.82 17.11
CA THR A 75 -23.41 -44.71 17.51
C THR A 75 -23.95 -45.48 16.32
N ILE A 76 -24.54 -46.65 16.62
CA ILE A 76 -25.33 -47.44 15.69
C ILE A 76 -26.66 -47.77 16.38
N GLY A 77 -27.82 -47.49 15.72
CA GLY A 77 -29.12 -47.66 16.34
C GLY A 77 -29.31 -46.91 17.68
N GLY A 78 -28.52 -45.81 17.88
CA GLY A 78 -28.52 -45.06 19.14
C GLY A 78 -27.62 -45.63 20.24
N GLN A 79 -26.92 -46.76 20.01
CA GLN A 79 -26.06 -47.46 20.99
C GLN A 79 -24.58 -47.25 20.66
N THR A 80 -23.72 -47.37 21.67
CA THR A 80 -22.25 -47.23 21.57
C THR A 80 -21.54 -48.58 21.45
N ASN A 81 -22.25 -49.68 21.46
CA ASN A 81 -21.75 -51.05 21.34
C ASN A 81 -22.21 -51.69 20.04
N ASP A 82 -21.59 -52.83 19.66
CA ASP A 82 -22.05 -53.66 18.57
C ASP A 82 -23.50 -54.12 18.79
N ILE A 83 -24.31 -54.17 17.75
CA ILE A 83 -25.64 -54.74 17.78
C ILE A 83 -25.61 -56.14 17.21
N LYS A 84 -26.03 -57.08 18.02
CA LYS A 84 -26.18 -58.49 17.62
C LYS A 84 -27.66 -58.76 17.39
N LYS A 85 -28.00 -59.33 16.22
CA LYS A 85 -29.34 -59.81 15.89
C LYS A 85 -29.21 -61.31 15.56
N LEU A 86 -30.11 -62.04 16.15
CA LEU A 86 -30.25 -63.49 15.90
C LEU A 86 -31.52 -63.72 15.09
N CYS A 87 -31.40 -64.62 14.15
CA CYS A 87 -32.52 -65.01 13.32
C CYS A 87 -32.62 -66.55 13.26
N LEU A 88 -33.66 -67.08 13.86
CA LEU A 88 -33.94 -68.47 13.83
C LEU A 88 -35.07 -68.72 12.79
N VAL A 89 -34.75 -69.54 11.78
CA VAL A 89 -35.68 -69.88 10.69
C VAL A 89 -35.64 -71.39 10.44
N ASN A 90 -36.59 -71.95 9.74
CA ASN A 90 -36.51 -73.34 9.26
C ASN A 90 -35.30 -73.41 8.33
N LYS A 91 -34.74 -74.64 8.20
CA LYS A 91 -33.58 -74.86 7.32
C LYS A 91 -33.85 -74.30 5.92
N ASP A 92 -32.89 -73.59 5.39
CA ASP A 92 -32.90 -72.96 4.05
C ASP A 92 -33.85 -71.77 3.89
N GLU A 93 -34.51 -71.34 4.96
CA GLU A 93 -35.31 -70.11 4.96
C GLU A 93 -34.47 -68.90 5.26
N THR A 94 -34.97 -67.73 4.90
CA THR A 94 -34.34 -66.44 5.16
C THR A 94 -35.10 -65.66 6.21
N CYS A 95 -34.43 -64.84 6.96
CA CYS A 95 -35.10 -63.86 7.81
C CYS A 95 -34.85 -62.43 7.32
N THR A 96 -35.84 -61.60 7.60
CA THR A 96 -35.74 -60.19 7.26
C THR A 96 -35.21 -59.39 8.46
N ILE A 97 -34.07 -58.75 8.29
CA ILE A 97 -33.46 -57.90 9.31
C ILE A 97 -33.37 -56.45 8.79
N THR A 98 -33.71 -55.52 9.66
CA THR A 98 -33.53 -54.10 9.39
C THR A 98 -32.18 -53.63 9.95
N SER A 99 -31.37 -53.00 9.11
CA SER A 99 -30.04 -52.46 9.47
C SER A 99 -30.18 -51.24 10.39
N PRO A 100 -29.30 -51.09 11.39
CA PRO A 100 -29.32 -49.93 12.28
C PRO A 100 -28.96 -48.64 11.56
N ILE A 101 -29.35 -47.50 12.14
CA ILE A 101 -28.93 -46.16 11.72
C ILE A 101 -27.52 -45.92 12.24
N ILE A 102 -26.62 -45.47 11.36
CA ILE A 102 -25.24 -45.10 11.68
C ILE A 102 -25.20 -43.60 11.95
N LYS A 103 -24.52 -43.17 13.02
CA LYS A 103 -24.17 -41.76 13.26
C LYS A 103 -22.67 -41.64 13.46
N LYS A 104 -22.06 -40.69 12.75
CA LYS A 104 -20.69 -40.29 12.94
C LYS A 104 -20.55 -38.81 12.63
N ALA A 105 -20.16 -38.03 13.64
CA ALA A 105 -19.97 -36.58 13.48
C ALA A 105 -18.90 -36.27 12.42
N GLY A 106 -19.22 -35.35 11.53
CA GLY A 106 -18.27 -34.96 10.48
C GLY A 106 -18.15 -35.92 9.29
N TYR A 107 -19.00 -36.97 9.24
CA TYR A 107 -18.98 -37.93 8.14
C TYR A 107 -20.36 -38.03 7.46
N ASN A 108 -20.35 -38.34 6.18
CA ASN A 108 -21.48 -38.80 5.42
C ASN A 108 -21.59 -40.32 5.57
N VAL A 109 -22.77 -40.84 5.92
CA VAL A 109 -23.00 -42.27 6.03
C VAL A 109 -23.24 -42.82 4.63
N VAL A 110 -22.49 -43.85 4.28
CA VAL A 110 -22.66 -44.62 3.02
C VAL A 110 -23.58 -45.84 3.24
N GLY A 111 -23.44 -46.52 4.38
CA GLY A 111 -24.26 -47.68 4.75
C GLY A 111 -23.41 -48.75 5.43
N TRP A 112 -23.77 -50.02 5.21
CA TRP A 112 -23.14 -51.21 5.80
C TRP A 112 -22.45 -52.05 4.75
N ASN A 113 -21.29 -52.67 5.08
CA ASN A 113 -20.61 -53.63 4.25
C ASN A 113 -19.97 -54.72 5.13
N THR A 114 -19.81 -55.94 4.60
CA THR A 114 -19.11 -57.05 5.27
C THR A 114 -17.59 -56.84 5.26
N ASP A 115 -17.06 -56.00 4.37
CA ASP A 115 -15.67 -55.58 4.37
C ASP A 115 -15.54 -54.23 5.07
N SER A 116 -14.79 -54.14 6.16
CA SER A 116 -14.53 -52.94 6.92
C SER A 116 -13.75 -51.87 6.14
N ASN A 117 -13.04 -52.24 5.07
CA ASN A 117 -12.24 -51.36 4.22
C ASN A 117 -13.00 -50.91 2.95
N ALA A 118 -14.21 -51.39 2.77
CA ALA A 118 -15.00 -51.03 1.60
C ALA A 118 -15.28 -49.52 1.52
N MET A 119 -15.30 -49.01 0.29
CA MET A 119 -15.63 -47.59 0.01
C MET A 119 -17.09 -47.38 -0.33
N THR A 120 -17.84 -48.49 -0.55
CA THR A 120 -19.26 -48.54 -0.91
C THR A 120 -20.02 -49.47 0.04
N SER A 121 -21.32 -49.21 0.20
CA SER A 121 -22.19 -50.07 0.98
C SER A 121 -22.80 -51.20 0.13
N THR A 122 -22.97 -52.35 0.73
CA THR A 122 -23.80 -53.45 0.20
C THR A 122 -25.22 -53.48 0.82
N TRP A 123 -25.41 -52.70 1.86
CA TRP A 123 -26.68 -52.57 2.56
C TRP A 123 -26.85 -51.14 3.10
N SER A 124 -27.97 -50.48 2.70
CA SER A 124 -28.28 -49.13 3.19
C SER A 124 -28.71 -49.17 4.64
N GLN A 125 -28.45 -48.12 5.40
CA GLN A 125 -28.94 -48.01 6.77
C GLN A 125 -30.48 -47.89 6.80
N ASN A 126 -31.12 -48.38 7.87
CA ASN A 126 -32.54 -48.32 8.10
C ASN A 126 -33.37 -48.97 6.95
N THR A 127 -32.82 -50.01 6.33
CA THR A 127 -33.48 -50.79 5.30
C THR A 127 -33.49 -52.28 5.69
N SER A 128 -34.45 -53.02 5.19
CA SER A 128 -34.60 -54.45 5.45
C SER A 128 -33.93 -55.25 4.37
N LYS A 129 -33.31 -56.38 4.75
CA LYS A 129 -32.64 -57.34 3.86
C LYS A 129 -32.90 -58.74 4.34
N ASN A 130 -33.13 -59.67 3.41
CA ASN A 130 -33.23 -61.08 3.70
C ASN A 130 -31.86 -61.67 3.93
N ILE A 131 -31.69 -62.38 5.04
CA ILE A 131 -30.44 -62.94 5.50
C ILE A 131 -30.59 -64.49 5.49
N ASN A 132 -29.59 -65.17 4.92
CA ASN A 132 -29.50 -66.63 4.82
C ASN A 132 -28.17 -67.19 5.33
N LYS A 133 -27.36 -66.35 5.97
CA LYS A 133 -26.05 -66.73 6.56
C LYS A 133 -25.66 -65.77 7.67
N SER A 134 -24.79 -66.21 8.56
CA SER A 134 -24.19 -65.37 9.59
C SER A 134 -23.12 -64.43 8.98
N GLU A 135 -23.25 -63.14 9.29
CA GLU A 135 -22.34 -62.10 8.76
C GLU A 135 -22.08 -61.00 9.79
N THR A 136 -20.91 -60.41 9.68
CA THR A 136 -20.59 -59.14 10.40
C THR A 136 -20.61 -58.02 9.40
N TYR A 137 -21.33 -56.97 9.72
CA TYR A 137 -21.43 -55.72 8.92
C TYR A 137 -20.71 -54.57 9.64
N PHE A 138 -19.90 -53.85 8.89
CA PHE A 138 -19.18 -52.65 9.36
C PHE A 138 -19.79 -51.40 8.78
N PRO A 139 -19.81 -50.29 9.55
CA PRO A 139 -20.31 -49.01 9.07
C PRO A 139 -19.35 -48.38 8.06
N ILE A 140 -19.85 -48.09 6.89
CA ILE A 140 -19.10 -47.38 5.84
C ILE A 140 -19.50 -45.94 5.89
N VAL A 141 -18.49 -45.08 6.16
CA VAL A 141 -18.63 -43.63 6.31
C VAL A 141 -17.57 -42.90 5.53
N LYS A 142 -17.91 -41.76 4.96
CA LYS A 142 -16.99 -40.92 4.21
C LYS A 142 -16.87 -39.57 4.90
N LEU A 143 -15.63 -39.12 5.13
CA LEU A 143 -15.38 -37.83 5.74
C LEU A 143 -16.10 -36.72 4.95
N LYS A 144 -16.81 -35.83 5.63
CA LYS A 144 -17.43 -34.68 5.00
C LYS A 144 -16.37 -33.74 4.45
N THR A 145 -16.67 -33.19 3.31
CA THR A 145 -15.87 -32.12 2.70
C THR A 145 -16.75 -30.91 2.48
N TYR A 146 -16.12 -29.75 2.51
CA TYR A 146 -16.75 -28.46 2.33
C TYR A 146 -16.08 -27.72 1.19
N THR A 147 -16.86 -27.01 0.41
CA THR A 147 -16.39 -26.22 -0.72
C THR A 147 -16.20 -24.78 -0.29
N ILE A 148 -14.97 -24.26 -0.49
CA ILE A 148 -14.65 -22.85 -0.37
C ILE A 148 -14.66 -22.27 -1.78
N LYS A 149 -15.64 -21.42 -2.06
CA LYS A 149 -15.78 -20.71 -3.33
C LYS A 149 -15.17 -19.33 -3.20
N TYR A 150 -14.63 -18.81 -4.31
CA TYR A 150 -14.10 -17.47 -4.39
C TYR A 150 -14.89 -16.65 -5.40
N ASN A 151 -15.28 -15.45 -5.00
CA ASN A 151 -15.98 -14.50 -5.84
C ASN A 151 -15.18 -13.20 -5.91
N ALA A 152 -14.82 -12.78 -7.11
CA ALA A 152 -14.06 -11.56 -7.32
C ALA A 152 -14.82 -10.27 -6.98
N ASN A 153 -16.12 -10.34 -6.71
CA ASN A 153 -16.95 -9.23 -6.21
C ASN A 153 -16.79 -7.95 -7.03
N GLY A 154 -17.03 -8.03 -8.31
CA GLY A 154 -16.88 -6.94 -9.27
C GLY A 154 -15.48 -6.82 -9.89
N GLY A 155 -14.56 -7.72 -9.56
CA GLY A 155 -13.28 -7.93 -10.26
C GLY A 155 -13.30 -9.17 -11.15
N SER A 156 -12.14 -9.65 -11.54
CA SER A 156 -11.92 -10.86 -12.36
C SER A 156 -10.74 -11.68 -11.80
N GLY A 157 -10.60 -12.93 -12.26
CA GLY A 157 -9.47 -13.78 -11.85
C GLY A 157 -9.60 -14.30 -10.42
N ALA A 158 -10.83 -14.59 -9.96
CA ALA A 158 -11.01 -15.28 -8.67
C ALA A 158 -10.32 -16.66 -8.69
N PRO A 159 -9.71 -17.10 -7.59
CA PRO A 159 -9.12 -18.42 -7.47
C PRO A 159 -10.16 -19.53 -7.72
N SER A 160 -9.67 -20.70 -8.13
CA SER A 160 -10.48 -21.91 -8.19
C SER A 160 -10.98 -22.32 -6.80
N ASN A 161 -12.11 -23.01 -6.75
CA ASN A 161 -12.65 -23.53 -5.52
C ASN A 161 -11.67 -24.48 -4.82
N GLN A 162 -11.65 -24.45 -3.51
CA GLN A 162 -10.89 -25.38 -2.68
C GLN A 162 -11.84 -26.32 -1.94
N VAL A 163 -11.36 -27.54 -1.68
CA VAL A 163 -12.09 -28.54 -0.90
C VAL A 163 -11.40 -28.71 0.45
N LYS A 164 -12.17 -28.54 1.52
CA LYS A 164 -11.72 -28.67 2.90
C LYS A 164 -12.35 -29.91 3.54
N GLU A 165 -11.56 -30.74 4.18
CA GLU A 165 -12.06 -31.85 4.99
C GLU A 165 -12.58 -31.37 6.35
N HIS A 166 -13.55 -32.10 6.91
CA HIS A 166 -14.08 -31.82 8.24
C HIS A 166 -12.98 -31.81 9.31
N ASN A 167 -12.99 -30.78 10.15
CA ASN A 167 -12.03 -30.55 11.25
C ASN A 167 -10.55 -30.42 10.82
N LYS A 168 -10.23 -30.39 9.53
CA LYS A 168 -8.89 -30.04 9.06
C LYS A 168 -8.85 -28.58 8.63
N ASN A 169 -7.85 -27.86 9.07
CA ASN A 169 -7.61 -26.50 8.59
C ASN A 169 -7.12 -26.52 7.14
N ILE A 170 -7.46 -25.46 6.39
CA ILE A 170 -6.94 -25.25 5.05
C ILE A 170 -6.38 -23.85 4.93
N THR A 171 -5.30 -23.70 4.15
CA THR A 171 -4.78 -22.38 3.76
C THR A 171 -5.59 -21.89 2.56
N LEU A 172 -6.20 -20.71 2.70
CA LEU A 172 -6.90 -20.05 1.62
C LEU A 172 -5.93 -19.68 0.48
N SER A 173 -6.45 -19.57 -0.72
CA SER A 173 -5.63 -19.21 -1.88
C SER A 173 -4.85 -17.91 -1.63
N THR A 174 -3.57 -17.92 -2.01
CA THR A 174 -2.69 -16.72 -2.02
C THR A 174 -2.93 -15.85 -3.25
N SER A 175 -3.56 -16.40 -4.31
CA SER A 175 -3.89 -15.65 -5.52
C SER A 175 -4.93 -14.60 -5.23
N LYS A 176 -4.71 -13.40 -5.75
CA LYS A 176 -5.59 -12.25 -5.58
C LYS A 176 -6.29 -11.96 -6.91
N PRO A 177 -7.59 -11.70 -6.91
CA PRO A 177 -8.30 -11.24 -8.09
C PRO A 177 -7.84 -9.81 -8.45
N ILE A 178 -8.18 -9.36 -9.64
CA ILE A 178 -7.86 -8.03 -10.13
C ILE A 178 -9.13 -7.23 -10.39
N ARG A 179 -9.06 -5.91 -10.17
CA ARG A 179 -10.12 -4.96 -10.49
C ARG A 179 -9.49 -3.63 -10.83
N THR A 180 -9.70 -3.17 -12.06
CA THR A 180 -9.14 -1.92 -12.55
C THR A 180 -9.53 -0.74 -11.65
N GLY A 181 -8.56 0.05 -11.20
CA GLY A 181 -8.76 1.19 -10.31
C GLY A 181 -8.99 0.83 -8.85
N TYR A 182 -8.76 -0.41 -8.47
CA TYR A 182 -8.92 -0.88 -7.10
C TYR A 182 -7.76 -1.78 -6.69
N THR A 183 -7.44 -1.72 -5.41
CA THR A 183 -6.50 -2.63 -4.76
C THR A 183 -7.28 -3.66 -3.95
N PHE A 184 -6.95 -4.95 -4.13
CA PHE A 184 -7.50 -6.02 -3.30
C PHE A 184 -7.07 -5.84 -1.84
N VAL A 185 -8.04 -5.90 -0.92
CA VAL A 185 -7.80 -5.75 0.51
C VAL A 185 -7.74 -7.12 1.19
N ASN A 186 -8.83 -7.87 1.12
CA ASN A 186 -8.97 -9.17 1.76
C ASN A 186 -10.15 -9.96 1.15
N TRP A 187 -10.31 -11.17 1.60
CA TRP A 187 -11.51 -11.98 1.42
C TRP A 187 -12.47 -11.74 2.56
N ASN A 188 -13.77 -11.69 2.29
CA ASN A 188 -14.80 -11.56 3.33
C ASN A 188 -15.93 -12.56 3.08
N THR A 189 -16.56 -13.04 4.15
CA THR A 189 -17.70 -13.98 4.05
C THR A 189 -18.98 -13.32 3.55
N SER A 190 -19.00 -12.00 3.45
CA SER A 190 -20.09 -11.19 2.91
C SER A 190 -19.61 -10.34 1.75
N SER A 191 -20.40 -10.24 0.68
CA SER A 191 -20.10 -9.38 -0.47
C SER A 191 -20.04 -7.89 -0.09
N ALA A 192 -20.80 -7.47 0.92
CA ALA A 192 -20.82 -6.11 1.45
C ALA A 192 -19.65 -5.80 2.40
N GLY A 193 -18.81 -6.80 2.76
CA GLY A 193 -17.65 -6.59 3.61
C GLY A 193 -17.92 -6.55 5.12
N ASN A 194 -19.16 -6.79 5.55
CA ASN A 194 -19.58 -6.79 6.96
C ASN A 194 -19.51 -8.17 7.65
N GLY A 195 -19.02 -9.19 6.95
CA GLY A 195 -18.76 -10.52 7.51
C GLY A 195 -17.35 -10.66 8.08
N THR A 196 -16.91 -11.91 8.22
CA THR A 196 -15.54 -12.21 8.69
C THR A 196 -14.53 -12.02 7.57
N SER A 197 -13.44 -11.30 7.86
CA SER A 197 -12.36 -11.02 6.92
C SER A 197 -11.20 -12.02 7.06
N TYR A 198 -10.61 -12.38 5.92
CA TYR A 198 -9.47 -13.27 5.80
C TYR A 198 -8.46 -12.69 4.80
N SER A 199 -7.20 -12.62 5.17
CA SER A 199 -6.15 -12.29 4.22
C SER A 199 -5.98 -13.40 3.18
N ALA A 200 -5.47 -13.10 2.00
CA ALA A 200 -5.00 -14.12 1.08
C ALA A 200 -3.93 -14.99 1.76
N GLY A 201 -4.07 -16.33 1.68
CA GLY A 201 -3.20 -17.27 2.38
C GLY A 201 -3.53 -17.48 3.87
N ALA A 202 -4.60 -16.89 4.40
CA ALA A 202 -5.01 -17.11 5.79
C ALA A 202 -5.51 -18.54 6.01
N THR A 203 -5.43 -19.01 7.23
CA THR A 203 -5.99 -20.29 7.64
C THR A 203 -7.50 -20.21 7.85
N TYR A 204 -8.24 -21.15 7.28
CA TYR A 204 -9.68 -21.31 7.48
C TYR A 204 -10.00 -22.65 8.17
N SER A 205 -10.78 -22.61 9.24
CA SER A 205 -11.14 -23.79 10.08
C SER A 205 -12.62 -24.17 10.02
N GLY A 206 -13.50 -23.34 9.46
CA GLY A 206 -14.95 -23.57 9.49
C GLY A 206 -15.38 -24.87 8.79
N ASN A 207 -16.44 -25.51 9.30
CA ASN A 207 -16.97 -26.78 8.81
C ASN A 207 -18.30 -26.59 8.06
N SER A 208 -18.30 -25.68 7.08
CA SER A 208 -19.44 -25.43 6.19
C SER A 208 -18.97 -24.98 4.82
N ASP A 209 -19.80 -25.17 3.81
CA ASP A 209 -19.61 -24.53 2.52
C ASP A 209 -19.65 -23.02 2.69
N ILE A 210 -18.75 -22.31 2.00
CA ILE A 210 -18.63 -20.87 2.12
C ILE A 210 -18.22 -20.23 0.80
N THR A 211 -18.63 -18.99 0.61
CA THR A 211 -18.12 -18.13 -0.48
C THR A 211 -17.32 -16.97 0.12
N MET A 212 -16.10 -16.82 -0.35
CA MET A 212 -15.19 -15.73 -0.02
C MET A 212 -15.31 -14.65 -1.08
N TYR A 213 -15.75 -13.46 -0.70
CA TYR A 213 -15.91 -12.30 -1.58
C TYR A 213 -14.74 -11.36 -1.45
N ALA A 214 -14.12 -11.00 -2.56
CA ALA A 214 -13.06 -10.01 -2.58
C ALA A 214 -13.56 -8.66 -2.07
N GLN A 215 -12.78 -8.02 -1.21
CA GLN A 215 -12.99 -6.66 -0.78
C GLN A 215 -11.98 -5.73 -1.43
N TRP A 216 -12.45 -4.54 -1.82
CA TRP A 216 -11.72 -3.62 -2.67
C TRP A 216 -11.63 -2.24 -2.04
N ARG A 217 -10.46 -1.62 -2.17
CA ARG A 217 -10.23 -0.19 -1.90
C ARG A 217 -9.97 0.51 -3.22
N ARG A 218 -10.67 1.62 -3.48
CA ARG A 218 -10.40 2.47 -4.65
C ARG A 218 -8.96 2.99 -4.59
N ASN A 219 -8.28 2.92 -5.71
CA ASN A 219 -6.93 3.46 -5.84
C ASN A 219 -6.97 4.98 -5.91
N ARG A 220 -5.93 5.61 -5.39
CA ARG A 220 -5.76 7.06 -5.33
C ARG A 220 -4.66 7.50 -6.28
N VAL A 221 -4.85 8.66 -6.86
CA VAL A 221 -3.83 9.50 -7.48
C VAL A 221 -3.51 10.62 -6.50
N ILE A 222 -2.26 10.70 -6.05
CA ILE A 222 -1.77 11.72 -5.13
C ILE A 222 -0.84 12.63 -5.93
N ILE A 223 -1.15 13.92 -5.94
CA ILE A 223 -0.37 14.94 -6.64
C ILE A 223 0.26 15.84 -5.60
N ASN A 224 1.59 15.77 -5.49
CA ASN A 224 2.38 16.67 -4.69
C ASN A 224 2.79 17.86 -5.55
N PHE A 225 2.69 19.08 -5.01
CA PHE A 225 3.15 20.30 -5.66
C PHE A 225 4.44 20.78 -5.01
N SER A 226 5.50 20.94 -5.79
CA SER A 226 6.81 21.39 -5.32
C SER A 226 7.09 22.81 -5.76
N VAL A 227 7.70 23.58 -4.89
CA VAL A 227 8.24 24.91 -5.24
C VAL A 227 9.38 24.84 -6.25
N ASN A 228 9.97 23.66 -6.48
CA ASN A 228 11.04 23.39 -7.46
C ASN A 228 12.16 24.44 -7.43
N GLY A 229 12.74 24.67 -6.27
CA GLY A 229 13.80 25.68 -6.07
C GLY A 229 13.30 27.11 -5.94
N GLY A 230 11.99 27.34 -5.96
CA GLY A 230 11.38 28.62 -5.63
C GLY A 230 11.10 28.76 -4.14
N THR A 231 10.56 29.91 -3.77
CA THR A 231 10.10 30.24 -2.42
C THR A 231 8.61 30.54 -2.45
N LEU A 232 7.87 29.92 -1.53
CA LEU A 232 6.45 30.24 -1.32
C LEU A 232 6.34 31.56 -0.55
N ILE A 233 5.68 32.55 -1.14
CA ILE A 233 5.53 33.90 -0.55
C ILE A 233 4.18 34.06 0.14
N SER A 234 3.26 33.13 -0.08
CA SER A 234 1.90 33.31 0.38
C SER A 234 1.64 32.73 1.78
N THR A 235 0.60 33.20 2.33
CA THR A 235 0.00 33.36 3.63
C THR A 235 -0.52 32.09 4.28
N ALA A 236 -0.76 32.21 5.54
CA ALA A 236 -1.47 31.44 6.59
C ALA A 236 -2.03 30.02 6.31
N ALA A 237 -2.45 29.67 5.10
CA ALA A 237 -3.04 28.35 4.80
C ALA A 237 -2.06 27.36 4.15
N TYR A 238 -0.97 27.84 3.58
CA TYR A 238 -0.01 27.01 2.85
C TYR A 238 1.37 27.04 3.49
N SER A 239 2.03 25.90 3.51
CA SER A 239 3.40 25.73 3.99
C SER A 239 4.19 24.85 3.03
N VAL A 240 5.52 24.88 3.16
CA VAL A 240 6.42 24.01 2.39
C VAL A 240 7.12 23.10 3.38
N ASP A 241 7.07 21.80 3.13
CA ASP A 241 7.77 20.83 3.96
C ASP A 241 9.30 20.79 3.68
N ALA A 242 10.02 19.97 4.43
CA ALA A 242 11.47 19.81 4.28
C ALA A 242 11.90 19.30 2.89
N ASN A 243 10.98 18.73 2.11
CA ASN A 243 11.21 18.21 0.76
C ASN A 243 10.83 19.23 -0.33
N GLY A 244 10.41 20.43 0.05
CA GLY A 244 9.94 21.46 -0.89
C GLY A 244 8.53 21.21 -1.41
N ILE A 245 7.74 20.37 -0.76
CA ILE A 245 6.35 20.08 -1.12
C ILE A 245 5.41 21.08 -0.46
N VAL A 246 4.52 21.65 -1.25
CA VAL A 246 3.49 22.57 -0.77
C VAL A 246 2.36 21.78 -0.12
N THR A 247 2.02 22.14 1.09
CA THR A 247 0.92 21.55 1.85
C THR A 247 -0.09 22.62 2.28
N GLN A 248 -1.33 22.24 2.45
CA GLN A 248 -2.38 23.07 3.04
C GLN A 248 -2.80 22.45 4.38
N ASN A 249 -2.58 23.17 5.47
CA ASN A 249 -2.83 22.67 6.83
C ASN A 249 -2.18 21.30 7.09
N GLY A 250 -0.96 21.09 6.58
CA GLY A 250 -0.20 19.85 6.72
C GLY A 250 -0.66 18.68 5.83
N SER A 251 -1.63 18.90 4.94
CA SER A 251 -2.12 17.88 4.01
C SER A 251 -1.73 18.18 2.57
N ASN A 252 -1.60 17.15 1.74
CA ASN A 252 -1.35 17.30 0.30
C ASN A 252 -2.52 18.05 -0.35
N LEU A 253 -2.22 18.95 -1.28
CA LEU A 253 -3.21 19.81 -1.92
C LEU A 253 -4.22 19.05 -2.76
N HIS A 254 -3.81 17.96 -3.45
CA HIS A 254 -4.68 17.20 -4.30
C HIS A 254 -4.51 15.69 -4.13
N SER A 255 -5.62 15.02 -3.85
CA SER A 255 -5.75 13.58 -4.04
C SER A 255 -7.10 13.28 -4.65
N MET A 256 -7.13 12.38 -5.63
CA MET A 256 -8.35 11.94 -6.29
C MET A 256 -8.36 10.43 -6.41
N TYR A 257 -9.55 9.84 -6.57
CA TYR A 257 -9.65 8.41 -6.86
C TYR A 257 -9.53 8.15 -8.36
N TYR A 258 -9.10 6.97 -8.70
CA TYR A 258 -9.15 6.47 -10.07
C TYR A 258 -10.52 6.74 -10.71
N ASN A 259 -10.53 7.27 -11.93
CA ASN A 259 -11.69 7.75 -12.70
C ASN A 259 -12.36 9.05 -12.19
N ASP A 260 -11.89 9.67 -11.12
CA ASP A 260 -12.35 11.00 -10.79
C ASP A 260 -11.81 12.03 -11.80
N THR A 261 -12.53 13.10 -11.99
CA THR A 261 -12.10 14.28 -12.76
C THR A 261 -11.74 15.38 -11.78
N ILE A 262 -10.69 16.15 -12.05
CA ILE A 262 -10.40 17.37 -11.29
C ILE A 262 -11.64 18.28 -11.35
N MET A 263 -12.12 18.65 -10.19
CA MET A 263 -13.21 19.60 -10.06
C MET A 263 -12.86 20.96 -10.70
N SER A 264 -13.84 21.72 -11.02
CA SER A 264 -13.89 22.96 -11.80
C SER A 264 -12.85 24.06 -11.51
N THR A 265 -11.94 23.87 -10.55
CA THR A 265 -10.89 24.85 -10.21
C THR A 265 -9.56 24.61 -10.90
N GLY A 266 -9.42 23.50 -11.66
CA GLY A 266 -8.15 23.14 -12.31
C GLY A 266 -7.01 22.85 -11.33
N LEU A 267 -5.78 22.83 -11.84
CA LEU A 267 -4.56 22.75 -11.01
C LEU A 267 -4.33 24.10 -10.29
N PRO A 268 -3.69 24.11 -9.10
CA PRO A 268 -3.39 25.34 -8.39
C PRO A 268 -2.60 26.33 -9.25
N ASN A 269 -3.00 27.58 -9.24
CA ASN A 269 -2.26 28.64 -9.92
C ASN A 269 -1.15 29.18 -9.00
N TYR A 270 0.11 28.94 -9.36
CA TYR A 270 1.27 29.39 -8.59
C TYR A 270 1.62 30.86 -8.78
N ASN A 271 0.98 31.57 -9.72
CA ASN A 271 1.14 33.01 -9.94
C ASN A 271 0.02 33.85 -9.28
N ASN A 272 -0.84 33.22 -8.50
CA ASN A 272 -1.96 33.91 -7.89
C ASN A 272 -1.67 34.26 -6.43
N SER A 273 -1.54 35.55 -6.15
CA SER A 273 -1.25 36.09 -4.81
C SER A 273 -2.27 35.70 -3.74
N SER A 274 -3.48 35.31 -4.14
CA SER A 274 -4.54 34.90 -3.23
C SER A 274 -4.49 33.40 -2.87
N TYR A 275 -3.75 32.57 -3.63
CA TYR A 275 -3.66 31.12 -3.42
C TYR A 275 -2.22 30.65 -3.24
N LEU A 276 -1.52 30.39 -4.33
CA LEU A 276 -0.15 29.96 -4.32
C LEU A 276 0.73 31.02 -5.02
N ASN A 277 1.54 31.71 -4.26
CA ASN A 277 2.52 32.63 -4.83
C ASN A 277 3.92 32.03 -4.63
N ILE A 278 4.43 31.41 -5.70
CA ILE A 278 5.75 30.80 -5.68
C ILE A 278 6.65 31.62 -6.60
N MET A 279 7.74 32.13 -6.06
CA MET A 279 8.73 32.93 -6.78
C MET A 279 10.12 32.27 -6.73
N ARG A 280 10.89 32.50 -7.76
CA ARG A 280 12.30 32.08 -7.82
C ARG A 280 13.11 33.22 -8.46
N ASN A 281 14.08 33.72 -7.73
CA ASN A 281 14.95 34.81 -8.24
C ASN A 281 15.61 34.38 -9.54
N GLY A 282 15.55 35.26 -10.54
CA GLY A 282 16.12 34.98 -11.84
C GLY A 282 15.32 34.09 -12.77
N TYR A 283 14.18 33.66 -12.37
CA TYR A 283 13.31 32.80 -13.16
C TYR A 283 11.89 33.33 -13.18
N GLU A 284 11.17 32.98 -14.23
CA GLU A 284 9.73 33.15 -14.30
C GLU A 284 9.06 31.81 -14.57
N GLY A 285 7.84 31.65 -14.12
CA GLY A 285 7.01 30.52 -14.52
C GLY A 285 6.70 30.63 -16.01
N VAL A 286 6.65 29.51 -16.71
CA VAL A 286 6.26 29.45 -18.12
C VAL A 286 4.89 30.11 -18.31
N SER A 287 4.74 30.91 -19.36
CA SER A 287 3.47 31.54 -19.72
C SER A 287 2.37 30.48 -19.85
N GLY A 288 1.18 30.70 -19.21
CA GLY A 288 0.12 29.71 -19.11
C GLY A 288 0.17 28.87 -17.84
N ALA A 289 1.10 29.19 -16.92
CA ALA A 289 1.21 28.59 -15.60
C ALA A 289 1.24 27.05 -15.64
N GLU A 290 2.28 26.49 -16.27
CA GLU A 290 2.46 25.05 -16.38
C GLU A 290 3.18 24.45 -15.19
N TRP A 291 2.69 23.30 -14.76
CA TRP A 291 3.38 22.40 -13.83
C TRP A 291 4.20 21.35 -14.57
N LYS A 292 5.45 21.17 -14.19
CA LYS A 292 6.35 20.16 -14.77
C LYS A 292 6.40 18.92 -13.91
N CYS A 293 6.38 17.74 -14.52
CA CYS A 293 6.63 16.49 -13.80
C CYS A 293 8.07 16.45 -13.30
N LEU A 294 8.25 16.32 -11.98
CA LEU A 294 9.57 16.20 -11.36
C LEU A 294 9.88 14.75 -10.97
N SER A 295 8.88 14.01 -10.50
CA SER A 295 9.03 12.62 -10.09
C SER A 295 7.72 11.86 -10.14
N GLY A 296 7.82 10.52 -10.11
CA GLY A 296 6.70 9.60 -10.28
C GLY A 296 6.50 9.25 -11.76
N ASN A 297 5.60 8.30 -12.02
CA ASN A 297 5.30 7.85 -13.38
C ASN A 297 4.24 8.75 -14.02
N CYS A 298 4.59 10.03 -14.24
CA CYS A 298 3.69 10.98 -14.88
C CYS A 298 3.37 10.55 -16.33
N THR A 299 2.13 10.70 -16.74
CA THR A 299 1.71 10.43 -18.13
C THR A 299 2.12 11.54 -19.08
N LYS A 300 2.33 12.76 -18.58
CA LYS A 300 2.76 13.95 -19.34
C LYS A 300 3.96 14.60 -18.65
N GLN A 301 4.78 15.31 -19.42
CA GLN A 301 5.90 16.08 -18.87
C GLN A 301 5.46 17.42 -18.28
N THR A 302 4.38 18.00 -18.81
CA THR A 302 3.82 19.26 -18.34
C THR A 302 2.30 19.21 -18.27
N TYR A 303 1.73 20.01 -17.38
CA TYR A 303 0.31 20.11 -17.10
C TYR A 303 -0.09 21.58 -17.00
N SER A 304 -0.97 22.05 -17.89
CA SER A 304 -1.47 23.42 -17.87
C SER A 304 -2.47 23.64 -16.73
N GLN A 305 -2.42 24.79 -16.08
CA GLN A 305 -3.38 25.19 -15.05
C GLN A 305 -4.78 25.46 -15.63
N ASP A 306 -4.87 25.85 -16.89
CA ASP A 306 -6.13 26.27 -17.53
C ASP A 306 -7.00 25.09 -17.96
N THR A 307 -6.54 23.86 -17.78
CA THR A 307 -7.29 22.65 -18.14
C THR A 307 -8.17 22.19 -16.99
N ASN A 308 -9.47 22.47 -17.08
CA ASN A 308 -10.45 22.11 -16.03
C ASN A 308 -10.98 20.67 -16.13
N THR A 309 -10.41 19.83 -17.00
CA THR A 309 -10.96 18.52 -17.35
C THR A 309 -10.00 17.37 -17.18
N TYR A 310 -8.92 17.55 -16.41
CA TYR A 310 -8.01 16.43 -16.13
C TYR A 310 -8.72 15.30 -15.38
N LYS A 311 -8.55 14.08 -15.88
CA LYS A 311 -8.91 12.86 -15.16
C LYS A 311 -7.71 12.38 -14.34
N ALA A 312 -7.97 11.58 -13.34
CA ALA A 312 -6.90 10.97 -12.55
C ALA A 312 -5.88 10.22 -13.43
N SER A 313 -6.33 9.54 -14.48
CA SER A 313 -5.50 8.85 -15.47
C SER A 313 -4.57 9.76 -16.28
N ASP A 314 -4.86 11.07 -16.35
CA ASP A 314 -3.98 12.02 -17.05
C ASP A 314 -2.71 12.33 -16.26
N PHE A 315 -2.67 12.00 -14.97
CA PHE A 315 -1.51 12.22 -14.12
C PHE A 315 -0.63 10.99 -14.00
N CYS A 316 -1.20 9.85 -13.63
CA CYS A 316 -0.48 8.59 -13.57
C CYS A 316 -1.43 7.39 -13.59
N ASP A 317 -0.89 6.19 -13.90
CA ASP A 317 -1.67 4.97 -13.94
C ASP A 317 -1.94 4.40 -12.54
N ALA A 318 -3.13 4.67 -12.02
CA ALA A 318 -3.64 4.08 -10.78
C ALA A 318 -4.55 2.86 -11.03
N SER A 319 -4.47 2.23 -12.20
CA SER A 319 -5.33 1.08 -12.55
C SER A 319 -5.11 -0.13 -11.66
N LYS A 320 -3.90 -0.34 -11.15
CA LYS A 320 -3.50 -1.49 -10.34
C LYS A 320 -3.26 -1.17 -8.87
N THR A 321 -2.75 0.02 -8.57
CA THR A 321 -2.38 0.45 -7.22
C THR A 321 -2.45 1.98 -7.14
N ASP A 322 -2.33 2.53 -5.94
CA ASP A 322 -2.15 3.97 -5.77
C ASP A 322 -0.92 4.44 -6.54
N CYS A 323 -0.99 5.64 -7.09
CA CYS A 323 0.17 6.30 -7.66
C CYS A 323 0.36 7.69 -7.05
N THR A 324 1.61 8.09 -6.92
CA THR A 324 2.02 9.40 -6.44
C THR A 324 2.94 10.04 -7.45
N ILE A 325 2.67 11.30 -7.80
CA ILE A 325 3.54 12.12 -8.62
C ILE A 325 3.87 13.43 -7.90
N THR A 326 4.97 14.04 -8.32
CA THR A 326 5.35 15.38 -7.87
C THR A 326 5.44 16.30 -9.08
N LEU A 327 4.67 17.36 -9.04
CA LEU A 327 4.67 18.43 -10.02
C LEU A 327 5.38 19.63 -9.43
N GLY A 328 6.32 20.20 -10.15
CA GLY A 328 7.01 21.43 -9.75
C GLY A 328 6.70 22.56 -10.71
N VAL A 329 6.87 23.79 -10.24
CA VAL A 329 6.77 24.96 -11.13
C VAL A 329 7.73 24.78 -12.30
N ASN A 330 7.23 25.01 -13.51
CA ASN A 330 8.05 25.00 -14.72
C ASN A 330 8.72 26.37 -14.88
N TRP A 331 9.98 26.43 -14.52
CA TRP A 331 10.76 27.66 -14.50
C TRP A 331 11.46 27.92 -15.83
N THR A 332 11.36 29.15 -16.33
CA THR A 332 12.19 29.65 -17.43
C THR A 332 13.14 30.69 -16.89
N GLU A 333 14.42 30.52 -17.17
CA GLU A 333 15.43 31.51 -16.77
C GLU A 333 15.19 32.82 -17.53
N VAL A 334 15.10 33.90 -16.80
CA VAL A 334 15.03 35.23 -17.40
C VAL A 334 16.39 35.57 -17.97
N SER A 335 16.45 35.84 -19.27
CA SER A 335 17.70 36.21 -19.95
C SER A 335 18.40 37.38 -19.25
N THR A 336 19.69 37.36 -19.28
CA THR A 336 20.50 38.42 -18.64
C THR A 336 21.24 39.23 -19.69
N LYS A 337 21.49 40.51 -19.36
CA LYS A 337 22.34 41.39 -20.14
C LYS A 337 23.29 42.15 -19.23
N THR A 338 24.43 42.54 -19.77
CA THR A 338 25.34 43.45 -19.06
C THR A 338 24.86 44.88 -19.24
N MET A 339 24.71 45.58 -18.14
CA MET A 339 24.45 47.01 -18.10
C MET A 339 25.52 47.72 -17.27
N TYR A 340 25.61 49.01 -17.44
CA TYR A 340 26.60 49.83 -16.74
C TYR A 340 25.93 50.84 -15.85
N ILE A 341 26.41 50.97 -14.64
CA ILE A 341 25.90 51.98 -13.69
C ILE A 341 26.16 53.38 -14.24
N ASN A 342 25.11 54.18 -14.38
CA ASN A 342 25.15 55.57 -14.92
C ASN A 342 24.68 56.59 -13.89
N ALA A 343 24.90 56.33 -12.62
CA ALA A 343 24.57 57.25 -11.53
C ALA A 343 25.87 57.82 -10.94
N ASN A 344 26.03 59.14 -10.97
CA ASN A 344 27.24 59.88 -10.61
C ASN A 344 27.76 59.57 -9.20
N ILE A 345 26.84 59.34 -8.26
CA ILE A 345 27.17 58.99 -6.87
C ILE A 345 27.14 57.48 -6.61
N GLY A 346 27.04 56.68 -7.69
CA GLY A 346 26.83 55.25 -7.59
C GLY A 346 25.35 54.89 -7.44
N LEU A 347 25.05 53.59 -7.47
CA LEU A 347 23.72 53.07 -7.37
C LEU A 347 23.64 51.95 -6.32
N ASN A 348 22.68 52.11 -5.41
CA ASN A 348 22.44 51.12 -4.39
C ASN A 348 21.68 49.87 -4.95
N CYS A 349 22.19 48.70 -4.61
CA CYS A 349 21.46 47.45 -4.80
C CYS A 349 20.79 47.03 -3.49
N ARG A 350 19.49 46.78 -3.56
CA ARG A 350 18.63 46.58 -2.37
C ARG A 350 18.12 45.17 -2.29
N SER A 351 17.77 44.75 -1.11
CA SER A 351 17.24 43.41 -0.86
C SER A 351 15.86 43.14 -1.48
N GLY A 352 15.22 44.18 -2.09
CA GLY A 352 13.94 44.05 -2.77
C GLY A 352 13.72 45.20 -3.73
N SER A 353 12.69 45.11 -4.57
CA SER A 353 12.34 46.09 -5.62
C SER A 353 11.61 47.34 -5.08
N GLY A 354 12.33 48.15 -4.32
CA GLY A 354 11.80 49.38 -3.75
C GLY A 354 12.82 50.14 -2.90
N THR A 355 12.63 51.44 -2.71
CA THR A 355 13.53 52.29 -1.93
C THR A 355 13.46 52.02 -0.41
N SER A 356 12.40 51.42 0.07
CA SER A 356 12.23 51.03 1.48
C SER A 356 13.04 49.78 1.89
N TYR A 357 13.49 49.01 0.93
CA TYR A 357 14.32 47.81 1.23
C TYR A 357 15.73 48.19 1.61
N SER A 358 16.36 47.35 2.46
CA SER A 358 17.71 47.57 2.91
C SER A 358 18.73 47.50 1.76
N ILE A 359 19.80 48.27 1.88
CA ILE A 359 20.89 48.25 0.93
C ILE A 359 21.76 47.01 1.18
N VAL A 360 21.89 46.17 0.17
CA VAL A 360 22.78 45.00 0.17
C VAL A 360 24.20 45.40 -0.17
N THR A 361 24.32 46.21 -1.21
CA THR A 361 25.62 46.75 -1.68
C THR A 361 25.39 48.01 -2.53
N ALA A 362 26.44 48.74 -2.84
CA ALA A 362 26.42 49.90 -3.73
C ALA A 362 27.51 49.74 -4.81
N TYR A 363 27.17 50.16 -6.01
CA TYR A 363 28.09 50.10 -7.16
C TYR A 363 28.39 51.49 -7.64
N ALA A 364 29.66 51.73 -7.96
CA ALA A 364 30.14 53.03 -8.49
C ALA A 364 29.70 53.22 -9.95
N CYS A 365 29.69 54.48 -10.39
CA CYS A 365 29.44 54.84 -11.78
C CYS A 365 30.44 54.17 -12.72
N GLY A 366 29.93 53.62 -13.84
CA GLY A 366 30.75 52.94 -14.84
C GLY A 366 30.97 51.42 -14.59
N VAL A 367 30.58 50.90 -13.42
CA VAL A 367 30.73 49.50 -13.09
C VAL A 367 29.73 48.66 -13.92
N PRO A 368 30.18 47.59 -14.60
CA PRO A 368 29.30 46.67 -15.27
C PRO A 368 28.58 45.75 -14.25
N VAL A 369 27.30 45.54 -14.47
CA VAL A 369 26.47 44.62 -13.69
C VAL A 369 25.68 43.73 -14.62
N LYS A 370 25.48 42.50 -14.23
CA LYS A 370 24.64 41.53 -14.97
C LYS A 370 23.22 41.66 -14.45
N VAL A 371 22.31 42.11 -15.30
CA VAL A 371 20.92 42.32 -14.94
C VAL A 371 20.02 41.35 -15.68
N ARG A 372 18.91 40.99 -15.07
CA ARG A 372 17.82 40.28 -15.75
C ARG A 372 17.16 41.23 -16.74
N THR A 373 16.79 40.73 -17.94
CA THR A 373 16.20 41.57 -18.98
C THR A 373 14.78 42.01 -18.64
N LYS A 374 14.05 41.22 -17.83
CA LYS A 374 12.74 41.53 -17.36
C LYS A 374 12.79 42.41 -16.11
N LEU A 375 12.09 43.53 -16.13
CA LEU A 375 11.98 44.41 -14.99
C LEU A 375 11.00 43.82 -13.93
N VAL A 376 11.34 44.02 -12.68
CA VAL A 376 10.45 43.80 -11.56
C VAL A 376 9.68 45.11 -11.29
N ASN A 377 8.35 45.01 -11.24
CA ASN A 377 7.44 46.17 -11.08
C ASN A 377 7.72 47.29 -12.08
N ASP A 378 8.13 46.98 -13.33
CA ASP A 378 8.45 47.87 -14.43
C ASP A 378 9.57 48.88 -14.18
N TRP A 379 10.16 48.91 -12.97
CA TRP A 379 11.11 49.91 -12.53
C TRP A 379 12.43 49.38 -11.99
N TRP A 380 12.53 48.05 -11.64
CA TRP A 380 13.70 47.51 -10.98
C TRP A 380 14.30 46.34 -11.79
N TYR A 381 15.61 46.37 -11.94
CA TYR A 381 16.35 45.23 -12.44
C TYR A 381 16.81 44.34 -11.28
N GLU A 382 16.68 43.02 -11.42
CA GLU A 382 17.38 42.07 -10.58
C GLU A 382 18.83 41.96 -11.05
N VAL A 383 19.78 42.05 -10.13
CA VAL A 383 21.22 42.14 -10.37
C VAL A 383 21.92 40.96 -9.73
N ASP A 384 22.65 40.18 -10.53
CA ASP A 384 23.50 39.05 -10.10
C ASP A 384 22.78 38.05 -9.18
N ASP A 385 21.46 37.94 -9.31
CA ASP A 385 20.58 37.07 -8.47
C ASP A 385 20.64 37.39 -6.96
N LYS A 386 21.12 38.60 -6.60
CA LYS A 386 21.39 38.96 -5.21
C LYS A 386 20.61 40.16 -4.72
N CYS A 387 20.31 41.11 -5.58
CA CYS A 387 19.74 42.38 -5.19
C CYS A 387 18.99 43.06 -6.35
N TYR A 388 18.37 44.19 -6.08
CA TYR A 388 17.58 44.96 -7.04
C TYR A 388 18.07 46.38 -7.18
N MET A 389 18.14 46.85 -8.43
CA MET A 389 18.50 48.24 -8.76
C MET A 389 17.38 48.93 -9.52
N SER A 390 17.19 50.22 -9.22
CA SER A 390 16.25 51.04 -9.99
C SER A 390 16.77 51.24 -11.41
N LYS A 391 15.87 51.12 -12.39
CA LYS A 391 16.16 51.43 -13.81
C LYS A 391 16.59 52.88 -14.00
N GLY A 392 15.99 53.80 -13.27
CA GLY A 392 16.23 55.21 -13.38
C GLY A 392 15.36 56.04 -12.38
N GLY A 393 15.39 57.29 -12.54
CA GLY A 393 14.60 58.24 -11.72
C GLY A 393 14.60 59.64 -12.28
N THR A 394 13.70 60.48 -11.78
CA THR A 394 13.62 61.89 -12.15
C THR A 394 14.69 62.65 -11.40
N GLY A 395 15.59 63.34 -12.13
CA GLY A 395 16.61 64.19 -11.56
C GLY A 395 16.07 65.46 -10.95
N SER A 396 16.89 66.25 -10.27
CA SER A 396 16.55 67.54 -9.71
C SER A 396 16.16 68.59 -10.78
N ASP A 397 16.50 68.34 -12.04
CA ASP A 397 16.15 69.10 -13.23
C ASP A 397 14.78 68.70 -13.83
N GLY A 398 14.06 67.81 -13.17
CA GLY A 398 12.78 67.30 -13.63
C GLY A 398 12.84 66.27 -14.78
N ASN A 399 14.05 66.00 -15.28
CA ASN A 399 14.23 65.07 -16.40
C ASN A 399 14.49 63.66 -15.92
N TRP A 400 13.95 62.67 -16.67
CA TRP A 400 14.23 61.27 -16.43
C TRP A 400 15.71 60.94 -16.72
N LYS A 401 16.34 60.22 -15.84
CA LYS A 401 17.72 59.72 -16.01
C LYS A 401 17.73 58.20 -15.81
N ASP A 402 18.29 57.49 -16.80
CA ASP A 402 18.55 56.08 -16.67
C ASP A 402 19.78 55.85 -15.79
N TYR A 403 19.59 55.11 -14.69
CA TYR A 403 20.70 54.74 -13.77
C TYR A 403 21.50 53.56 -14.25
N LEU A 404 20.99 52.84 -15.26
CA LEU A 404 21.61 51.68 -15.89
C LEU A 404 21.55 51.85 -17.41
N VAL A 405 22.68 51.80 -18.08
CA VAL A 405 22.77 51.92 -19.55
C VAL A 405 23.41 50.66 -20.16
N ASP A 406 23.04 50.34 -21.39
CA ASP A 406 23.38 49.12 -22.10
C ASP A 406 24.79 49.18 -22.74
N SER A 407 25.38 50.33 -22.79
CA SER A 407 26.73 50.50 -23.35
C SER A 407 27.56 51.55 -22.62
N ARG A 408 28.86 51.38 -22.62
CA ARG A 408 29.81 52.36 -22.02
C ARG A 408 29.74 53.73 -22.70
N SER A 409 29.40 53.81 -23.98
CA SER A 409 29.27 55.07 -24.70
C SER A 409 28.16 55.97 -24.21
N LYS A 410 27.19 55.40 -23.48
CA LYS A 410 26.03 56.15 -22.87
C LYS A 410 26.34 56.58 -21.45
N LEU A 411 27.50 56.33 -20.89
CA LEU A 411 27.86 56.73 -19.55
C LEU A 411 27.99 58.25 -19.46
N THR A 412 27.39 58.82 -18.45
CA THR A 412 27.48 60.24 -18.06
C THR A 412 28.24 60.44 -16.76
N CYS A 413 29.02 59.42 -16.36
CA CYS A 413 29.86 59.52 -15.15
C CYS A 413 30.77 60.75 -15.20
N PRO A 414 30.97 61.46 -14.11
CA PRO A 414 31.95 62.54 -14.07
C PRO A 414 33.31 62.01 -14.42
N THR A 415 33.88 62.46 -15.52
CA THR A 415 35.34 62.35 -15.74
C THR A 415 35.97 63.21 -14.65
N SER A 416 36.83 62.62 -13.79
CA SER A 416 37.61 63.40 -12.87
C SER A 416 38.42 64.41 -13.71
N SER A 417 37.96 65.66 -13.78
CA SER A 417 38.69 66.74 -14.41
C SER A 417 39.94 66.96 -13.58
N GLY A 418 41.02 66.38 -14.05
CA GLY A 418 42.31 66.56 -13.50
C GLY A 418 42.76 67.99 -13.67
N GLY A 419 43.35 68.51 -12.67
CA GLY A 419 44.19 69.68 -12.77
C GLY A 419 45.34 69.43 -13.77
N SER A 420 45.48 70.43 -14.64
CA SER A 420 46.54 70.59 -15.67
C SER A 420 47.94 70.36 -15.13
N GLY A 421 48.78 69.72 -15.91
CA GLY A 421 50.22 69.99 -15.97
C GLY A 421 51.13 68.80 -15.66
N GLY A 422 51.86 68.37 -16.69
CA GLY A 422 53.09 67.60 -16.52
C GLY A 422 53.27 66.41 -17.43
N SER A 423 53.91 66.64 -18.57
CA SER A 423 54.47 65.67 -19.47
C SER A 423 55.44 64.72 -18.76
N GLY A 424 55.42 63.45 -19.07
CA GLY A 424 56.60 62.60 -18.92
C GLY A 424 56.33 61.27 -18.21
N GLY A 425 56.55 60.20 -18.94
CA GLY A 425 57.08 58.96 -18.37
C GLY A 425 56.09 57.90 -17.97
N ASP A 426 55.96 57.01 -18.87
CA ASP A 426 55.55 55.65 -18.62
C ASP A 426 56.28 55.01 -17.43
N SER A 427 55.64 54.75 -16.37
CA SER A 427 55.99 53.69 -15.42
C SER A 427 54.78 53.36 -14.60
N SER A 428 54.22 52.25 -14.90
CA SER A 428 53.10 51.60 -14.18
C SER A 428 53.56 51.09 -12.81
N GLU A 429 53.90 51.99 -11.90
CA GLU A 429 53.98 51.63 -10.49
C GLU A 429 52.64 51.98 -9.83
N GLY A 430 51.95 50.90 -9.40
CA GLY A 430 50.75 51.04 -8.67
C GLY A 430 50.88 51.91 -7.44
N LYS A 431 50.25 53.10 -7.45
CA LYS A 431 50.15 53.94 -6.27
C LYS A 431 49.41 53.27 -5.19
N LEU A 432 50.04 53.03 -4.05
CA LEU A 432 49.42 52.68 -2.81
C LEU A 432 48.30 53.68 -2.48
N LEU A 433 47.05 53.26 -2.59
CA LEU A 433 45.92 54.06 -2.17
C LEU A 433 45.72 53.83 -0.67
N ASN A 434 45.67 54.88 0.12
CA ASN A 434 45.20 54.80 1.50
C ASN A 434 43.68 54.52 1.50
N CYS A 435 43.35 53.29 1.68
CA CYS A 435 41.96 52.89 1.88
C CYS A 435 41.70 52.49 3.34
N THR A 436 40.58 52.92 3.88
CA THR A 436 40.10 52.42 5.17
C THR A 436 38.99 51.44 4.92
N CYS A 437 39.17 50.19 5.30
CA CYS A 437 38.12 49.14 5.20
C CYS A 437 38.04 48.35 6.51
N ASN A 438 36.88 47.86 6.83
CA ASN A 438 36.66 46.90 7.91
C ASN A 438 36.37 45.51 7.35
N GLU A 439 35.94 45.46 6.11
CA GLU A 439 35.54 44.27 5.39
C GLU A 439 35.72 44.45 3.89
N ASP A 440 35.54 43.42 3.07
CA ASP A 440 35.72 43.47 1.61
C ASP A 440 34.93 44.62 0.94
N ALA A 441 33.78 44.98 1.50
CA ALA A 441 32.92 46.05 1.00
C ALA A 441 33.57 47.48 1.14
N ASP A 442 34.51 47.63 2.06
CA ASP A 442 35.23 48.89 2.27
C ASP A 442 36.42 49.09 1.30
N CYS A 443 36.83 48.01 0.64
CA CYS A 443 37.91 48.09 -0.35
C CYS A 443 37.39 48.66 -1.67
N GLY A 444 37.79 49.89 -1.97
CA GLY A 444 37.37 50.57 -3.19
C GLY A 444 38.10 50.11 -4.44
N VAL A 445 37.71 50.63 -5.58
CA VAL A 445 38.40 50.41 -6.88
C VAL A 445 39.62 51.31 -6.96
N ALA A 446 40.79 50.71 -7.06
CA ALA A 446 42.05 51.49 -7.24
C ALA A 446 42.28 51.84 -8.72
N GLY A 447 42.26 53.15 -9.00
CA GLY A 447 42.72 53.77 -10.20
C GLY A 447 42.44 53.13 -11.56
N GLY A 448 41.33 53.47 -12.21
CA GLY A 448 41.03 53.31 -13.63
C GLY A 448 40.96 51.92 -14.26
N ASN A 449 41.55 50.94 -13.69
CA ASN A 449 41.38 49.51 -14.04
C ASN A 449 40.62 48.81 -12.92
N LEU A 450 39.63 47.96 -13.30
CA LEU A 450 38.86 47.17 -12.40
C LEU A 450 39.71 46.11 -11.67
N ILE A 451 40.38 46.53 -10.59
CA ILE A 451 41.09 45.64 -9.69
C ILE A 451 40.12 45.36 -8.54
N ASN A 452 39.61 44.14 -8.48
CA ASN A 452 38.82 43.69 -7.33
C ASN A 452 39.75 43.56 -6.13
N LEU A 453 39.55 44.41 -5.12
CA LEU A 453 40.28 44.35 -3.85
C LEU A 453 39.43 43.58 -2.84
N TYR A 454 40.05 42.83 -1.97
CA TYR A 454 39.43 42.22 -0.81
C TYR A 454 40.18 42.56 0.48
N CYS A 455 39.51 42.57 1.58
CA CYS A 455 40.08 42.90 2.89
C CYS A 455 40.70 41.65 3.53
N ASP A 456 42.00 41.71 3.82
CA ASP A 456 42.67 40.66 4.57
C ASP A 456 43.03 41.19 5.98
N THR A 457 42.19 40.84 6.94
CA THR A 457 42.31 41.26 8.34
C THR A 457 43.44 40.55 9.11
N ASN A 458 44.05 39.53 8.51
CA ASN A 458 45.07 38.68 9.17
C ASN A 458 46.51 39.01 8.79
N MET A 459 46.73 39.92 7.87
CA MET A 459 48.08 40.23 7.42
C MET A 459 48.84 41.19 8.35
N LYS A 460 50.10 40.82 8.60
CA LYS A 460 51.03 41.66 9.31
C LYS A 460 51.77 42.63 8.35
N SER A 461 52.02 43.83 8.83
CA SER A 461 52.71 44.92 8.08
C SER A 461 54.03 44.49 7.41
N GLY A 462 54.24 44.91 6.20
CA GLY A 462 55.58 44.83 5.53
C GLY A 462 55.64 44.11 4.18
N LYS A 463 54.51 43.51 3.66
CA LYS A 463 54.46 42.97 2.31
C LYS A 463 53.64 43.86 1.40
N THR A 464 54.25 44.24 0.28
CA THR A 464 53.66 45.10 -0.75
C THR A 464 53.03 44.33 -1.90
N GLU A 465 53.34 43.05 -2.01
CA GLU A 465 52.88 42.17 -3.07
C GLU A 465 52.72 40.71 -2.54
N LYS A 466 51.68 40.03 -2.92
CA LYS A 466 51.47 38.59 -2.66
C LYS A 466 50.98 37.94 -3.96
N GLU A 467 51.79 37.04 -4.52
CA GLU A 467 51.41 36.24 -5.70
C GLU A 467 50.94 37.07 -6.91
N GLY A 468 51.68 38.20 -7.20
CA GLY A 468 51.40 39.12 -8.31
C GLY A 468 50.12 39.99 -8.07
N LYS A 469 49.62 40.07 -6.84
CA LYS A 469 48.50 40.94 -6.46
C LYS A 469 48.98 42.19 -5.72
N TYR A 470 48.46 43.34 -6.09
CA TYR A 470 48.76 44.62 -5.45
C TYR A 470 47.92 44.79 -4.17
N MET A 471 48.48 45.48 -3.21
CA MET A 471 47.93 45.66 -1.88
C MET A 471 47.84 47.15 -1.52
N CYS A 472 46.77 47.54 -0.81
CA CYS A 472 46.70 48.83 -0.15
C CYS A 472 46.60 48.70 1.37
N ALA A 473 47.30 49.55 2.07
CA ALA A 473 47.26 49.64 3.52
C ALA A 473 46.07 50.55 3.95
N TRP A 474 45.34 50.19 4.95
CA TRP A 474 44.27 50.98 5.50
C TRP A 474 44.29 51.00 7.03
N LYS A 475 43.77 52.05 7.65
CA LYS A 475 43.61 52.16 9.08
C LYS A 475 42.17 51.91 9.47
N ASN A 476 42.00 51.07 10.46
CA ASN A 476 40.66 50.79 10.96
C ASN A 476 40.03 52.03 11.58
N LYS A 477 38.86 52.44 11.10
CA LYS A 477 38.10 53.61 11.53
C LYS A 477 37.78 53.58 13.04
N TYR A 478 37.55 52.43 13.59
CA TYR A 478 37.16 52.24 15.00
C TYR A 478 38.31 51.79 15.91
N LYS A 479 39.41 51.32 15.33
CA LYS A 479 40.65 50.92 16.01
C LYS A 479 41.86 51.50 15.27
N PRO A 480 42.18 52.77 15.46
CA PRO A 480 43.18 53.49 14.62
C PRO A 480 44.60 52.91 14.70
N ASN A 481 44.89 52.06 15.64
CA ASN A 481 46.20 51.39 15.80
C ASN A 481 46.29 50.04 15.06
N VAL A 482 45.21 49.61 14.39
CA VAL A 482 45.17 48.36 13.62
C VAL A 482 45.21 48.71 12.15
N THR A 483 46.22 48.21 11.43
CA THR A 483 46.34 48.35 9.98
C THR A 483 45.89 47.06 9.32
N HIS A 484 44.97 47.19 8.38
CA HIS A 484 44.52 46.10 7.52
C HIS A 484 45.05 46.31 6.10
N TRP A 485 44.99 45.26 5.30
CA TRP A 485 45.54 45.26 3.95
C TRP A 485 44.45 44.76 2.97
N CYS A 486 44.26 45.47 1.88
CA CYS A 486 43.39 45.09 0.80
C CYS A 486 44.19 44.53 -0.38
N TRP A 487 43.75 43.43 -0.93
CA TRP A 487 44.40 42.73 -2.01
C TRP A 487 43.59 42.80 -3.32
N THR A 488 44.30 42.72 -4.45
CA THR A 488 43.65 42.47 -5.74
C THR A 488 43.20 41.02 -5.83
N ARG A 489 41.98 40.80 -6.27
CA ARG A 489 41.47 39.48 -6.57
C ARG A 489 41.86 38.99 -7.94
#